data_28bfeb94b7a04044303475c7596b1fe7
#
_entry.id   28bfeb94b7a04044303475c7596b1fe7
#
_cell.length_a   1.000
_cell.length_b   1.000
_cell.length_c   1.000
_cell.angle_alpha   90.00
_cell.angle_beta   90.00
_cell.angle_gamma   90.00
#
_symmetry.space_group_name_H-M   'P 1'
#
loop_
_entity.id
_entity.type
_entity.pdbx_description
1 polymer ?
#
loop_
_entity_poly.entity_id
_entity_poly.type
_entity_poly.pdbx_seq_one_letter_code
_entity_poly.pdbx_strand_id
1 'polypeptide(L)'
;MEQVKEGYLIDCISGQTLKATPEEVQAVQPFAKKLMEDYGYPVAHIQTRPQWHVKVRPSDVKKEYPVDIAVFSDNKHSDENLYMVVECKKKNRKDGRTQLEDYMRLSKASLGVWYNGDETLYLRKYESDGKISFIEIPNIPLYGQRVEDVGLFKRTDTQFKICIYIVFETIWRLTIQVSLWIPNLFLRLLTLSSARFMMNALPNQMTWLVLELELTKIYLIYPNALLVFLN
;
A
#
# COMPACT_ATOMS: atom_id res chain seq x y z
N MET A 1 4.33 -13.40 -29.16
CA MET A 1 4.75 -12.38 -28.18
C MET A 1 5.71 -11.47 -28.94
N GLU A 2 5.31 -10.21 -29.17
CA GLU A 2 6.24 -9.23 -29.75
C GLU A 2 7.41 -9.01 -28.79
N GLN A 3 8.63 -9.19 -29.26
CA GLN A 3 9.81 -8.88 -28.49
C GLN A 3 9.94 -7.38 -28.35
N VAL A 4 9.83 -6.89 -27.14
CA VAL A 4 10.06 -5.46 -26.85
C VAL A 4 11.53 -5.15 -27.12
N LYS A 5 11.78 -4.08 -27.89
CA LYS A 5 13.14 -3.60 -28.23
C LYS A 5 13.92 -3.31 -26.93
N GLU A 6 15.20 -3.62 -26.90
CA GLU A 6 16.09 -3.30 -25.78
C GLU A 6 16.01 -1.80 -25.43
N GLY A 7 15.90 -1.47 -24.14
CA GLY A 7 15.73 -0.11 -23.63
C GLY A 7 14.29 0.44 -23.71
N TYR A 8 13.31 -0.41 -24.05
CA TYR A 8 11.89 -0.07 -24.04
C TYR A 8 11.12 -1.00 -23.11
N LEU A 9 9.93 -0.58 -22.69
CA LEU A 9 8.96 -1.37 -21.92
C LEU A 9 7.56 -1.15 -22.47
N ILE A 10 6.64 -2.02 -22.10
CA ILE A 10 5.22 -1.85 -22.38
C ILE A 10 4.56 -1.25 -21.14
N ASP A 11 3.86 -0.14 -21.31
CA ASP A 11 3.06 0.49 -20.26
C ASP A 11 1.94 -0.45 -19.82
N CYS A 12 1.87 -0.72 -18.53
CA CYS A 12 0.94 -1.71 -17.98
C CYS A 12 -0.54 -1.26 -18.02
N ILE A 13 -0.81 0.03 -18.24
CA ILE A 13 -2.15 0.59 -18.34
C ILE A 13 -2.57 0.72 -19.81
N SER A 14 -1.81 1.48 -20.61
CA SER A 14 -2.16 1.82 -22.00
C SER A 14 -1.74 0.75 -23.02
N GLY A 15 -0.83 -0.14 -22.67
CA GLY A 15 -0.22 -1.09 -23.60
C GLY A 15 0.77 -0.48 -24.58
N GLN A 16 1.05 0.82 -24.50
CA GLN A 16 1.98 1.49 -25.40
C GLN A 16 3.43 1.15 -25.08
N THR A 17 4.26 1.08 -26.13
CA THR A 17 5.70 0.89 -25.95
C THR A 17 6.35 2.23 -25.59
N LEU A 18 7.05 2.27 -24.46
CA LEU A 18 7.71 3.43 -23.89
C LEU A 18 9.21 3.20 -23.76
N LYS A 19 9.97 4.29 -23.70
CA LYS A 19 11.38 4.22 -23.32
C LYS A 19 11.49 3.82 -21.84
N ALA A 20 12.28 2.81 -21.53
CA ALA A 20 12.53 2.33 -20.17
C ALA A 20 13.47 3.30 -19.42
N THR A 21 12.96 4.48 -19.05
CA THR A 21 13.70 5.40 -18.19
C THR A 21 13.75 4.90 -16.76
N PRO A 22 14.74 5.29 -15.95
CA PRO A 22 14.77 4.88 -14.53
C PRO A 22 13.49 5.26 -13.78
N GLU A 23 12.87 6.38 -14.11
CA GLU A 23 11.61 6.84 -13.48
C GLU A 23 10.44 5.94 -13.87
N GLU A 24 10.32 5.57 -15.16
CA GLU A 24 9.31 4.62 -15.60
C GLU A 24 9.45 3.26 -14.91
N VAL A 25 10.66 2.71 -14.91
CA VAL A 25 10.93 1.37 -14.38
C VAL A 25 10.81 1.32 -12.86
N GLN A 26 11.26 2.37 -12.15
CA GLN A 26 11.38 2.36 -10.69
C GLN A 26 10.14 2.92 -9.98
N ALA A 27 9.36 3.78 -10.65
CA ALA A 27 8.26 4.48 -10.01
C ALA A 27 6.94 4.38 -10.79
N VAL A 28 6.85 4.85 -12.03
CA VAL A 28 5.56 4.95 -12.74
C VAL A 28 4.90 3.58 -12.89
N GLN A 29 5.60 2.61 -13.49
CA GLN A 29 5.04 1.29 -13.73
C GLN A 29 4.77 0.49 -12.43
N PRO A 30 5.66 0.49 -11.43
CA PRO A 30 5.37 -0.14 -10.14
C PRO A 30 4.16 0.46 -9.43
N PHE A 31 4.01 1.81 -9.44
CA PHE A 31 2.89 2.43 -8.77
C PHE A 31 1.56 2.23 -9.52
N ALA A 32 1.58 2.25 -10.85
CA ALA A 32 0.41 1.93 -11.66
C ALA A 32 -0.10 0.49 -11.38
N LYS A 33 0.81 -0.49 -11.30
CA LYS A 33 0.46 -1.85 -10.88
C LYS A 33 -0.11 -1.89 -9.46
N LYS A 34 0.50 -1.18 -8.52
CA LYS A 34 0.04 -1.09 -7.14
C LYS A 34 -1.38 -0.51 -7.06
N LEU A 35 -1.73 0.48 -7.87
CA LEU A 35 -3.10 1.00 -7.95
C LEU A 35 -4.11 -0.07 -8.35
N MET A 36 -3.75 -0.94 -9.30
CA MET A 36 -4.64 -2.03 -9.75
C MET A 36 -4.69 -3.20 -8.75
N GLU A 37 -3.53 -3.68 -8.31
CA GLU A 37 -3.39 -4.93 -7.58
C GLU A 37 -3.68 -4.75 -6.08
N ASP A 38 -3.14 -3.69 -5.46
CA ASP A 38 -3.25 -3.46 -4.02
C ASP A 38 -4.48 -2.61 -3.66
N TYR A 39 -4.79 -1.60 -4.50
CA TYR A 39 -5.89 -0.67 -4.23
C TYR A 39 -7.17 -0.98 -5.01
N GLY A 40 -7.13 -1.87 -6.00
CA GLY A 40 -8.29 -2.34 -6.76
C GLY A 40 -8.86 -1.33 -7.75
N TYR A 41 -8.13 -0.28 -8.13
CA TYR A 41 -8.60 0.67 -9.13
C TYR A 41 -8.71 0.01 -10.51
N PRO A 42 -9.86 0.12 -11.21
CA PRO A 42 -10.03 -0.41 -12.55
C PRO A 42 -9.03 0.23 -13.52
N VAL A 43 -8.48 -0.56 -14.44
CA VAL A 43 -7.58 -0.06 -15.50
C VAL A 43 -8.24 1.09 -16.28
N ALA A 44 -9.55 1.00 -16.55
CA ALA A 44 -10.32 2.02 -17.25
C ALA A 44 -10.41 3.37 -16.51
N HIS A 45 -10.06 3.43 -15.24
CA HIS A 45 -10.04 4.66 -14.44
C HIS A 45 -8.63 5.25 -14.32
N ILE A 46 -7.62 4.60 -14.87
CA ILE A 46 -6.23 5.02 -14.75
C ILE A 46 -5.71 5.46 -16.11
N GLN A 47 -4.99 6.55 -16.18
CA GLN A 47 -4.32 7.02 -17.39
C GLN A 47 -2.85 7.32 -17.09
N THR A 48 -1.98 6.68 -17.89
CA THR A 48 -0.53 6.90 -17.90
C THR A 48 -0.08 7.47 -19.24
N ARG A 49 -0.62 6.93 -20.33
CA ARG A 49 -0.27 7.34 -21.71
C ARG A 49 -1.52 7.38 -22.61
N PRO A 50 -1.71 8.46 -23.41
CA PRO A 50 -0.94 9.71 -23.33
C PRO A 50 -1.08 10.34 -21.93
N GLN A 51 -0.05 11.07 -21.46
CA GLN A 51 -0.11 11.71 -20.16
C GLN A 51 -1.29 12.65 -20.07
N TRP A 52 -1.95 12.67 -18.91
CA TRP A 52 -2.95 13.69 -18.60
C TRP A 52 -2.26 15.03 -18.38
N HIS A 53 -2.87 16.11 -18.85
CA HIS A 53 -2.32 17.45 -18.70
C HIS A 53 -3.24 18.31 -17.82
N VAL A 54 -2.70 18.81 -16.73
CA VAL A 54 -3.39 19.78 -15.89
C VAL A 54 -3.17 21.18 -16.46
N LYS A 55 -4.25 21.92 -16.65
CA LYS A 55 -4.24 23.27 -17.26
C LYS A 55 -4.23 24.33 -16.17
N VAL A 56 -3.43 25.39 -16.35
CA VAL A 56 -3.42 26.54 -15.45
C VAL A 56 -4.73 27.32 -15.55
N ARG A 57 -5.31 27.41 -16.75
CA ARG A 57 -6.63 27.97 -17.02
C ARG A 57 -7.32 27.12 -18.10
N PRO A 58 -8.67 27.03 -18.09
CA PRO A 58 -9.38 26.25 -19.11
C PRO A 58 -9.07 26.68 -20.55
N SER A 59 -8.69 27.95 -20.76
CA SER A 59 -8.33 28.51 -22.06
C SER A 59 -6.84 28.42 -22.40
N ASP A 60 -5.97 27.97 -21.48
CA ASP A 60 -4.53 27.93 -21.71
C ASP A 60 -4.13 26.67 -22.47
N VAL A 61 -3.89 26.82 -23.76
CA VAL A 61 -3.31 25.76 -24.61
C VAL A 61 -1.78 25.62 -24.42
N LYS A 62 -1.12 26.63 -23.82
CA LYS A 62 0.35 26.70 -23.72
C LYS A 62 0.93 26.42 -22.34
N LYS A 63 0.13 26.31 -21.29
CA LYS A 63 0.58 26.02 -19.93
C LYS A 63 -0.14 24.78 -19.41
N GLU A 64 0.27 23.67 -19.95
CA GLU A 64 -0.20 22.35 -19.55
C GLU A 64 0.95 21.63 -18.85
N TYR A 65 0.62 21.01 -17.70
CA TYR A 65 1.58 20.23 -16.94
C TYR A 65 1.25 18.75 -17.06
N PRO A 66 2.14 17.94 -17.63
CA PRO A 66 1.93 16.50 -17.74
C PRO A 66 1.99 15.86 -16.34
N VAL A 67 1.05 14.96 -16.07
CA VAL A 67 0.97 14.15 -14.85
C VAL A 67 1.42 12.74 -15.19
N ASP A 68 2.20 12.12 -14.33
CA ASP A 68 2.72 10.76 -14.59
C ASP A 68 1.62 9.71 -14.58
N ILE A 69 0.72 9.76 -13.57
CA ILE A 69 -0.46 8.91 -13.50
C ILE A 69 -1.66 9.76 -13.07
N ALA A 70 -2.73 9.73 -13.83
CA ALA A 70 -4.01 10.31 -13.47
C ALA A 70 -5.02 9.20 -13.15
N VAL A 71 -5.80 9.37 -12.09
CA VAL A 71 -6.88 8.44 -11.71
C VAL A 71 -8.20 9.20 -11.70
N PHE A 72 -9.21 8.62 -12.31
CA PHE A 72 -10.54 9.20 -12.48
C PHE A 72 -11.58 8.47 -11.62
N SER A 73 -12.64 9.17 -11.27
CA SER A 73 -13.76 8.61 -10.51
C SER A 73 -14.58 7.60 -11.32
N ASP A 74 -14.52 7.69 -12.65
CA ASP A 74 -15.15 6.76 -13.58
C ASP A 74 -14.30 6.55 -14.84
N ASN A 75 -14.82 5.84 -15.83
CA ASN A 75 -14.14 5.56 -17.11
C ASN A 75 -14.13 6.76 -18.09
N LYS A 76 -14.76 7.88 -17.73
CA LYS A 76 -14.75 9.10 -18.50
C LYS A 76 -13.62 10.00 -18.03
N HIS A 77 -12.53 10.01 -18.76
CA HIS A 77 -11.38 10.85 -18.48
C HIS A 77 -11.67 12.31 -18.82
N SER A 78 -11.97 13.11 -17.81
CA SER A 78 -12.24 14.53 -17.90
C SER A 78 -11.74 15.27 -16.66
N ASP A 79 -11.55 16.58 -16.75
CA ASP A 79 -11.11 17.42 -15.62
C ASP A 79 -12.08 17.31 -14.43
N GLU A 80 -13.38 17.16 -14.69
CA GLU A 80 -14.42 17.05 -13.65
C GLU A 80 -14.34 15.73 -12.89
N ASN A 81 -13.88 14.66 -13.55
CA ASN A 81 -13.79 13.32 -12.98
C ASN A 81 -12.40 13.00 -12.45
N LEU A 82 -11.44 13.93 -12.56
CA LEU A 82 -10.09 13.73 -12.06
C LEU A 82 -10.11 13.64 -10.53
N TYR A 83 -9.82 12.46 -10.03
CA TYR A 83 -9.91 12.11 -8.61
C TYR A 83 -8.57 12.21 -7.90
N MET A 84 -7.52 11.66 -8.53
CA MET A 84 -6.18 11.62 -7.94
C MET A 84 -5.11 11.85 -9.01
N VAL A 85 -4.06 12.56 -8.63
CA VAL A 85 -2.86 12.76 -9.44
C VAL A 85 -1.65 12.15 -8.75
N VAL A 86 -0.76 11.55 -9.53
CA VAL A 86 0.47 10.94 -9.02
C VAL A 86 1.66 11.55 -9.72
N GLU A 87 2.61 12.02 -8.93
CA GLU A 87 3.91 12.49 -9.36
C GLU A 87 4.96 11.46 -9.00
N CYS A 88 5.68 10.96 -9.98
CA CYS A 88 6.70 9.95 -9.82
C CYS A 88 8.10 10.54 -9.97
N LYS A 89 9.05 10.02 -9.21
CA LYS A 89 10.46 10.37 -9.31
C LYS A 89 11.31 9.10 -9.29
N LYS A 90 12.47 9.15 -9.91
CA LYS A 90 13.45 8.06 -9.76
C LYS A 90 13.92 7.96 -8.32
N LYS A 91 14.38 6.77 -7.91
CA LYS A 91 14.97 6.53 -6.58
C LYS A 91 15.96 7.62 -6.17
N ASN A 92 16.03 7.89 -4.87
CA ASN A 92 16.88 8.89 -4.22
C ASN A 92 16.53 10.37 -4.55
N ARG A 93 15.49 10.66 -5.33
CA ARG A 93 14.98 12.03 -5.48
C ARG A 93 13.86 12.26 -4.46
N LYS A 94 13.90 13.47 -3.85
CA LYS A 94 12.92 13.92 -2.84
C LYS A 94 12.18 15.18 -3.25
N ASP A 95 12.50 15.71 -4.42
CA ASP A 95 11.80 16.85 -5.03
C ASP A 95 10.48 16.40 -5.67
N GLY A 96 9.58 17.33 -5.95
CA GLY A 96 8.32 17.06 -6.62
C GLY A 96 7.08 17.26 -5.76
N ARG A 97 7.22 17.42 -4.42
CA ARG A 97 6.08 17.73 -3.54
C ARG A 97 5.36 19.02 -3.96
N THR A 98 6.10 20.11 -4.17
CA THR A 98 5.52 21.37 -4.64
C THR A 98 4.84 21.22 -5.99
N GLN A 99 5.44 20.46 -6.91
CA GLN A 99 4.85 20.15 -8.22
C GLN A 99 3.52 19.40 -8.07
N LEU A 100 3.46 18.39 -7.19
CA LEU A 100 2.23 17.68 -6.88
C LEU A 100 1.16 18.58 -6.29
N GLU A 101 1.52 19.45 -5.33
CA GLU A 101 0.60 20.42 -4.74
C GLU A 101 0.06 21.41 -5.79
N ASP A 102 0.89 21.83 -6.74
CA ASP A 102 0.46 22.69 -7.86
C ASP A 102 -0.52 21.96 -8.79
N TYR A 103 -0.28 20.68 -9.12
CA TYR A 103 -1.23 19.88 -9.90
C TYR A 103 -2.57 19.76 -9.20
N MET A 104 -2.57 19.46 -7.89
CA MET A 104 -3.78 19.36 -7.10
C MET A 104 -4.52 20.71 -6.99
N ARG A 105 -3.78 21.83 -6.89
CA ARG A 105 -4.36 23.17 -6.80
C ARG A 105 -5.04 23.57 -8.09
N LEU A 106 -4.44 23.22 -9.23
CA LEU A 106 -4.92 23.56 -10.57
C LEU A 106 -6.00 22.62 -11.11
N SER A 107 -6.23 21.49 -10.47
CA SER A 107 -7.17 20.46 -10.91
C SER A 107 -8.29 20.20 -9.91
N LYS A 108 -9.26 19.37 -10.29
CA LYS A 108 -10.31 18.85 -9.41
C LYS A 108 -9.85 17.72 -8.51
N ALA A 109 -8.62 17.19 -8.71
CA ALA A 109 -8.10 16.10 -7.90
C ALA A 109 -8.18 16.42 -6.40
N SER A 110 -8.80 15.54 -5.65
CA SER A 110 -8.92 15.62 -4.19
C SER A 110 -7.74 14.93 -3.49
N LEU A 111 -7.06 14.03 -4.18
CA LEU A 111 -5.92 13.27 -3.67
C LEU A 111 -4.69 13.48 -4.54
N GLY A 112 -3.54 13.44 -3.91
CA GLY A 112 -2.24 13.48 -4.56
C GLY A 112 -1.30 12.44 -3.98
N VAL A 113 -0.48 11.85 -4.83
CA VAL A 113 0.54 10.91 -4.41
C VAL A 113 1.87 11.32 -5.02
N TRP A 114 2.88 11.37 -4.19
CA TRP A 114 4.26 11.43 -4.63
C TRP A 114 4.94 10.08 -4.33
N TYR A 115 5.66 9.55 -5.31
CA TYR A 115 6.27 8.23 -5.20
C TYR A 115 7.61 8.17 -5.94
N ASN A 116 8.65 7.58 -5.31
CA ASN A 116 9.98 7.44 -5.92
C ASN A 116 10.50 5.99 -5.96
N GLY A 117 9.62 5.02 -5.72
CA GLY A 117 9.99 3.61 -5.66
C GLY A 117 10.33 3.11 -4.26
N ASP A 118 10.80 3.97 -3.36
CA ASP A 118 11.16 3.62 -1.98
C ASP A 118 10.26 4.35 -0.97
N GLU A 119 9.99 5.63 -1.20
CA GLU A 119 9.18 6.48 -0.31
C GLU A 119 7.88 6.87 -1.01
N THR A 120 6.81 7.03 -0.23
CA THR A 120 5.51 7.48 -0.70
C THR A 120 4.97 8.56 0.23
N LEU A 121 4.44 9.63 -0.36
CA LEU A 121 3.71 10.68 0.34
C LEU A 121 2.30 10.75 -0.22
N TYR A 122 1.32 10.73 0.65
CA TYR A 122 -0.09 10.85 0.29
C TYR A 122 -0.65 12.18 0.81
N LEU A 123 -1.27 12.96 -0.07
CA LEU A 123 -1.85 14.24 0.24
C LEU A 123 -3.35 14.25 -0.04
N ARG A 124 -4.11 14.89 0.83
CA ARG A 124 -5.50 15.23 0.63
C ARG A 124 -5.66 16.73 0.53
N LYS A 125 -6.39 17.18 -0.49
CA LYS A 125 -6.76 18.57 -0.68
C LYS A 125 -7.99 18.90 0.16
N TYR A 126 -7.90 20.00 0.89
CA TYR A 126 -9.02 20.62 1.60
C TYR A 126 -9.21 22.03 1.08
N GLU A 127 -10.47 22.39 0.87
CA GLU A 127 -10.86 23.73 0.51
C GLU A 127 -11.82 24.27 1.57
N SER A 128 -11.45 25.38 2.22
CA SER A 128 -12.24 26.07 3.21
C SER A 128 -12.04 27.56 3.05
N ASP A 129 -13.13 28.31 2.98
CA ASP A 129 -13.13 29.78 2.84
C ASP A 129 -12.30 30.29 1.65
N GLY A 130 -12.35 29.56 0.53
CA GLY A 130 -11.58 29.87 -0.68
C GLY A 130 -10.07 29.66 -0.54
N LYS A 131 -9.60 29.04 0.54
CA LYS A 131 -8.21 28.64 0.74
C LYS A 131 -8.04 27.14 0.53
N ILE A 132 -7.06 26.79 -0.28
CA ILE A 132 -6.66 25.39 -0.52
C ILE A 132 -5.51 25.05 0.42
N SER A 133 -5.66 23.97 1.16
CA SER A 133 -4.65 23.38 2.02
C SER A 133 -4.45 21.90 1.66
N PHE A 134 -3.26 21.39 1.95
CA PHE A 134 -2.91 19.99 1.72
C PHE A 134 -2.53 19.35 3.05
N ILE A 135 -3.17 18.23 3.36
CA ILE A 135 -2.93 17.48 4.59
C ILE A 135 -2.36 16.13 4.20
N GLU A 136 -1.30 15.75 4.87
CA GLU A 136 -0.72 14.43 4.72
C GLU A 136 -1.62 13.38 5.38
N ILE A 137 -1.90 12.32 4.64
CA ILE A 137 -2.73 11.19 5.09
C ILE A 137 -1.90 9.91 5.09
N PRO A 138 -2.25 8.90 5.92
CA PRO A 138 -1.44 7.70 6.05
C PRO A 138 -1.46 6.82 4.80
N ASN A 139 -2.50 6.90 3.98
CA ASN A 139 -2.65 6.10 2.76
C ASN A 139 -3.75 6.69 1.86
N ILE A 140 -3.87 6.19 0.63
CA ILE A 140 -5.03 6.44 -0.24
C ILE A 140 -6.12 5.39 0.00
N PRO A 141 -7.39 5.69 -0.30
CA PRO A 141 -8.48 4.73 -0.16
C PRO A 141 -8.37 3.59 -1.18
N LEU A 142 -8.88 2.43 -0.83
CA LEU A 142 -9.18 1.38 -1.78
C LEU A 142 -10.29 1.85 -2.73
N TYR A 143 -10.36 1.27 -3.92
CA TYR A 143 -11.45 1.57 -4.84
C TYR A 143 -12.82 1.32 -4.19
N GLY A 144 -13.67 2.32 -4.21
CA GLY A 144 -14.98 2.29 -3.53
C GLY A 144 -14.95 2.59 -2.02
N GLN A 145 -13.78 2.76 -1.42
CA GLN A 145 -13.63 3.19 -0.03
C GLN A 145 -13.71 4.72 0.05
N ARG A 146 -14.28 5.23 1.14
CA ARG A 146 -14.31 6.68 1.41
C ARG A 146 -12.95 7.14 1.94
N VAL A 147 -12.54 8.35 1.56
CA VAL A 147 -11.26 8.93 2.03
C VAL A 147 -11.24 9.10 3.55
N GLU A 148 -12.40 9.39 4.15
CA GLU A 148 -12.56 9.54 5.59
C GLU A 148 -12.25 8.25 6.38
N ASP A 149 -12.41 7.10 5.73
CA ASP A 149 -12.19 5.79 6.34
C ASP A 149 -10.72 5.33 6.23
N VAL A 150 -9.87 6.11 5.55
CA VAL A 150 -8.45 5.79 5.40
C VAL A 150 -7.71 5.98 6.71
N GLY A 151 -7.02 4.94 7.14
CA GLY A 151 -6.30 4.93 8.42
C GLY A 151 -7.19 4.72 9.65
N LEU A 152 -8.50 4.69 9.46
CA LEU A 152 -9.43 4.29 10.53
C LEU A 152 -9.51 2.76 10.55
N PHE A 153 -9.05 2.16 11.61
CA PHE A 153 -9.29 0.74 11.84
C PHE A 153 -10.77 0.54 12.18
N LYS A 154 -11.43 -0.36 11.48
CA LYS A 154 -12.76 -0.82 11.93
C LYS A 154 -12.61 -1.41 13.33
N ARG A 155 -13.61 -1.22 14.17
CA ARG A 155 -13.62 -1.74 15.56
C ARG A 155 -13.31 -3.25 15.62
N THR A 156 -13.77 -3.99 14.61
CA THR A 156 -13.44 -5.41 14.41
C THR A 156 -11.96 -5.66 14.18
N ASP A 157 -11.30 -4.81 13.37
CA ASP A 157 -9.88 -4.98 13.04
C ASP A 157 -8.99 -4.63 14.24
N THR A 158 -9.42 -3.65 15.04
CA THR A 158 -8.72 -3.26 16.27
C THR A 158 -8.85 -4.36 17.33
N GLN A 159 -10.04 -4.93 17.51
CA GLN A 159 -10.23 -6.06 18.44
C GLN A 159 -9.40 -7.28 18.01
N PHE A 160 -9.38 -7.58 16.71
CA PHE A 160 -8.60 -8.70 16.17
C PHE A 160 -7.09 -8.50 16.40
N LYS A 161 -6.55 -7.30 16.13
CA LYS A 161 -5.14 -6.99 16.38
C LYS A 161 -4.78 -7.04 17.87
N ILE A 162 -5.65 -6.55 18.73
CA ILE A 162 -5.46 -6.61 20.19
C ILE A 162 -5.50 -8.07 20.65
N CYS A 163 -6.43 -8.88 20.16
CA CYS A 163 -6.49 -10.31 20.50
C CYS A 163 -5.22 -11.03 20.05
N ILE A 164 -4.74 -10.80 18.82
CA ILE A 164 -3.48 -11.39 18.35
C ILE A 164 -2.30 -10.96 19.21
N TYR A 165 -2.22 -9.68 19.57
CA TYR A 165 -1.15 -9.16 20.41
C TYR A 165 -1.17 -9.79 21.80
N ILE A 166 -2.33 -9.90 22.44
CA ILE A 166 -2.50 -10.52 23.76
C ILE A 166 -2.14 -12.01 23.70
N VAL A 167 -2.61 -12.72 22.68
CA VAL A 167 -2.28 -14.15 22.50
C VAL A 167 -0.77 -14.32 22.27
N PHE A 168 -0.15 -13.49 21.44
CA PHE A 168 1.28 -13.54 21.18
C PHE A 168 2.10 -13.24 22.43
N GLU A 169 1.75 -12.19 23.19
CA GLU A 169 2.40 -11.81 24.45
C GLU A 169 2.26 -12.92 25.50
N THR A 170 1.09 -13.54 25.56
CA THR A 170 0.82 -14.65 26.49
C THR A 170 1.65 -15.89 26.11
N ILE A 171 1.66 -16.28 24.84
CA ILE A 171 2.47 -17.41 24.35
C ILE A 171 3.96 -17.13 24.58
N TRP A 172 4.42 -15.92 24.31
CA TRP A 172 5.81 -15.52 24.52
C TRP A 172 6.23 -15.62 25.98
N ARG A 173 5.41 -15.13 26.91
CA ARG A 173 5.64 -15.22 28.35
C ARG A 173 5.66 -16.67 28.83
N LEU A 174 4.71 -17.49 28.35
CA LEU A 174 4.66 -18.92 28.67
C LEU A 174 5.89 -19.65 28.13
N THR A 175 6.34 -19.32 26.91
CA THR A 175 7.52 -19.91 26.28
C THR A 175 8.78 -19.59 27.09
N ILE A 176 8.95 -18.35 27.55
CA ILE A 176 10.07 -17.96 28.41
C ILE A 176 10.00 -18.73 29.74
N GLN A 177 8.83 -18.83 30.32
CA GLN A 177 8.65 -19.48 31.63
C GLN A 177 8.94 -20.99 31.55
N VAL A 178 8.48 -21.67 30.49
CA VAL A 178 8.78 -23.09 30.24
C VAL A 178 10.26 -23.30 29.90
N SER A 179 10.91 -22.38 29.21
CA SER A 179 12.33 -22.48 28.84
C SER A 179 13.27 -22.34 30.04
N LEU A 180 12.85 -21.62 31.06
CA LEU A 180 13.60 -21.57 32.34
C LEU A 180 13.59 -22.93 33.10
N TRP A 181 12.57 -23.75 32.82
CA TRP A 181 12.46 -25.09 33.41
C TRP A 181 13.09 -26.20 32.58
N ILE A 182 13.22 -25.99 31.25
CA ILE A 182 13.77 -26.97 30.30
C ILE A 182 14.73 -26.28 29.32
N PRO A 183 16.01 -26.12 29.67
CA PRO A 183 16.98 -25.32 28.91
C PRO A 183 17.12 -25.69 27.41
N ASN A 184 16.94 -26.95 27.04
CA ASN A 184 17.06 -27.42 25.66
C ASN A 184 15.81 -27.16 24.78
N LEU A 185 14.69 -26.78 25.39
CA LEU A 185 13.44 -26.47 24.66
C LEU A 185 13.47 -25.06 24.09
N PHE A 186 14.16 -24.13 24.74
CA PHE A 186 14.24 -22.72 24.33
C PHE A 186 14.88 -22.55 22.96
N LEU A 187 15.99 -23.22 22.70
CA LEU A 187 16.68 -23.16 21.41
C LEU A 187 15.84 -23.73 20.25
N ARG A 188 15.04 -24.78 20.51
CA ARG A 188 14.15 -25.36 19.48
C ARG A 188 12.92 -24.49 19.20
N LEU A 189 12.37 -23.82 20.20
CA LEU A 189 11.23 -22.93 20.03
C LEU A 189 11.65 -21.59 19.39
N LEU A 190 12.84 -21.07 19.68
CA LEU A 190 13.39 -19.88 19.03
C LEU A 190 13.65 -20.12 17.53
N THR A 191 14.16 -21.27 17.15
CA THR A 191 14.40 -21.60 15.73
C THR A 191 13.10 -21.78 14.95
N LEU A 192 12.04 -22.27 15.56
CA LEU A 192 10.71 -22.39 14.96
C LEU A 192 9.97 -21.04 14.87
N SER A 193 10.11 -20.21 15.90
CA SER A 193 9.49 -18.89 15.97
C SER A 193 10.17 -17.87 15.05
N SER A 194 11.49 -17.82 15.01
CA SER A 194 12.22 -16.86 14.17
C SER A 194 12.12 -17.18 12.68
N ALA A 195 12.05 -18.44 12.29
CA ALA A 195 11.87 -18.83 10.90
C ALA A 195 10.48 -18.46 10.32
N ARG A 196 9.46 -18.23 11.17
CA ARG A 196 8.10 -17.91 10.74
C ARG A 196 7.67 -16.47 10.98
N PHE A 197 8.35 -15.73 11.83
CA PHE A 197 8.12 -14.29 11.95
C PHE A 197 8.53 -13.53 10.67
N MET A 198 9.43 -14.12 9.87
CA MET A 198 9.77 -13.61 8.53
C MET A 198 8.78 -14.00 7.42
N MET A 199 7.87 -14.94 7.66
CA MET A 199 6.82 -15.27 6.72
C MET A 199 5.54 -14.48 7.01
N ASN A 200 5.59 -13.20 6.69
CA ASN A 200 4.49 -12.32 6.30
C ASN A 200 3.29 -12.22 7.24
N ALA A 201 3.02 -11.01 7.61
CA ALA A 201 1.69 -10.51 7.87
C ALA A 201 0.77 -10.74 6.66
N LEU A 202 0.40 -12.00 6.40
CA LEU A 202 -0.63 -12.33 5.40
C LEU A 202 -2.00 -12.11 6.03
N PRO A 203 -2.86 -11.32 5.42
CA PRO A 203 -4.26 -11.23 5.82
C PRO A 203 -4.93 -12.52 5.36
N ASN A 204 -5.67 -13.19 6.22
CA ASN A 204 -6.72 -14.18 5.99
C ASN A 204 -6.47 -15.54 6.65
N GLN A 205 -7.54 -16.17 7.01
CA GLN A 205 -7.84 -17.52 7.52
C GLN A 205 -6.69 -18.58 7.66
N MET A 206 -5.64 -18.47 6.85
CA MET A 206 -4.46 -19.36 6.92
C MET A 206 -3.65 -19.21 8.22
N THR A 207 -3.64 -18.01 8.83
CA THR A 207 -2.91 -17.77 10.08
C THR A 207 -3.50 -18.56 11.25
N TRP A 208 -4.81 -18.75 11.26
CA TRP A 208 -5.49 -19.55 12.29
C TRP A 208 -5.19 -21.04 12.11
N LEU A 209 -5.23 -21.53 10.89
CA LEU A 209 -4.93 -22.94 10.61
C LEU A 209 -3.50 -23.33 11.00
N VAL A 210 -2.55 -22.41 10.79
CA VAL A 210 -1.14 -22.61 11.16
C VAL A 210 -0.96 -22.57 12.69
N LEU A 211 -1.64 -21.65 13.39
CA LEU A 211 -1.63 -21.58 14.85
C LEU A 211 -2.27 -22.82 15.49
N GLU A 212 -3.38 -23.28 14.93
CA GLU A 212 -4.10 -24.46 15.39
C GLU A 212 -3.28 -25.75 15.16
N LEU A 213 -2.61 -25.87 14.01
CA LEU A 213 -1.71 -26.99 13.72
C LEU A 213 -0.47 -27.00 14.61
N GLU A 214 0.09 -25.85 14.99
CA GLU A 214 1.25 -25.78 15.88
C GLU A 214 0.87 -26.04 17.34
N LEU A 215 -0.27 -25.54 17.78
CA LEU A 215 -0.82 -25.86 19.12
C LEU A 215 -1.14 -27.36 19.22
N THR A 216 -1.69 -27.95 18.17
CA THR A 216 -1.97 -29.39 18.11
C THR A 216 -0.68 -30.21 18.14
N LYS A 217 0.39 -29.76 17.48
CA LYS A 217 1.71 -30.39 17.55
C LYS A 217 2.34 -30.30 18.95
N ILE A 218 2.21 -29.16 19.60
CA ILE A 218 2.68 -28.99 21.00
C ILE A 218 1.91 -29.92 21.93
N TYR A 219 0.60 -30.06 21.77
CA TYR A 219 -0.23 -30.99 22.54
C TYR A 219 0.13 -32.45 22.28
N LEU A 220 0.40 -32.84 21.04
CA LEU A 220 0.83 -34.20 20.68
C LEU A 220 2.19 -34.57 21.20
N ILE A 221 3.12 -33.60 21.33
CA ILE A 221 4.49 -33.84 21.81
C ILE A 221 4.57 -33.78 23.34
N TYR A 222 3.72 -32.96 23.97
CA TYR A 222 3.73 -32.73 25.43
C TYR A 222 2.31 -32.69 26.00
N PRO A 223 1.57 -33.81 26.02
CA PRO A 223 0.17 -33.85 26.48
C PRO A 223 -0.02 -33.44 27.92
N ASN A 224 1.01 -33.59 28.76
CA ASN A 224 0.93 -33.28 30.20
C ASN A 224 1.35 -31.83 30.53
N ALA A 225 1.91 -31.07 29.62
CA ALA A 225 2.34 -29.71 29.87
C ALA A 225 1.16 -28.71 29.90
N LEU A 226 0.07 -29.01 29.22
CA LEU A 226 -1.12 -28.16 29.19
C LEU A 226 -2.06 -28.35 30.39
N LEU A 227 -2.04 -29.52 31.01
CA LEU A 227 -2.86 -29.83 32.17
C LEU A 227 -2.46 -29.06 33.44
N VAL A 228 -1.25 -28.55 33.51
CA VAL A 228 -0.75 -27.77 34.67
C VAL A 228 -1.26 -26.32 34.63
N PHE A 229 -1.79 -25.84 33.50
CA PHE A 229 -2.23 -24.47 33.32
C PHE A 229 -3.75 -24.27 33.29
N LEU A 230 -4.53 -25.34 33.37
CA LEU A 230 -6.01 -25.30 33.42
C LEU A 230 -6.61 -25.59 34.77
N ASN A 231 -5.79 -25.77 35.81
CA ASN A 231 -6.14 -25.81 37.22
C ASN A 231 -5.48 -24.60 37.92
#